data_8a6d56040d62f1a15ee11dfa335ac06c
#
_entry.id   8a6d56040d62f1a15ee11dfa335ac06c
#
_cell.length_a   1.000
_cell.length_b   1.000
_cell.length_c   1.000
_cell.angle_alpha   90.00
_cell.angle_beta   90.00
_cell.angle_gamma   90.00
#
_symmetry.space_group_name_H-M   'P 1'
#
loop_
_entity.id
_entity.type
_entity.pdbx_description
1 polymer ?
#
loop_
_entity_poly.entity_id
_entity_poly.type
_entity_poly.pdbx_seq_one_letter_code
_entity_poly.pdbx_strand_id
1 'polypeptide(L)'
;ILTREEVLKQGYGRKVFHLINETFKYLYGFSELTDKQIDLYVKMYLPYADLRLIPVVEDWNDPEHKMIGVGITLPSLSHAMQKCRRGRLFPFGWWHVLRALKWHKTNIVDLEMIGVLPEYRAKGANALMFAHLIPIYQEYGFEWGESQVEMETNEGVQNQWQYLETIRHKRRRCYRKDI
;
A
#
# COMPACT_ATOMS: atom_id res chain seq x y z
N ILE A 1 15.07 -4.50 0.39
CA ILE A 1 13.85 -5.33 0.56
C ILE A 1 13.91 -5.94 1.96
N LEU A 2 12.85 -5.75 2.72
CA LEU A 2 12.74 -6.33 4.06
C LEU A 2 12.56 -7.85 3.99
N THR A 3 13.21 -8.56 4.89
CA THR A 3 13.00 -9.97 5.11
C THR A 3 11.85 -10.20 6.10
N ARG A 4 11.24 -11.39 6.08
CA ARG A 4 10.19 -11.74 7.05
C ARG A 4 10.69 -11.70 8.50
N GLU A 5 11.96 -11.98 8.72
CA GLU A 5 12.57 -11.93 10.05
C GLU A 5 12.67 -10.49 10.55
N GLU A 6 13.14 -9.57 9.72
CA GLU A 6 13.21 -8.15 10.06
C GLU A 6 11.82 -7.58 10.37
N VAL A 7 10.82 -7.93 9.56
CA VAL A 7 9.45 -7.44 9.74
C VAL A 7 8.82 -7.95 11.02
N LEU A 8 8.96 -9.25 11.33
CA LEU A 8 8.22 -9.88 12.43
C LEU A 8 8.99 -9.86 13.75
N LYS A 9 10.34 -9.98 13.71
CA LYS A 9 11.15 -10.12 14.93
C LYS A 9 11.95 -8.88 15.27
N GLN A 10 12.39 -8.09 14.27
CA GLN A 10 13.22 -6.91 14.48
C GLN A 10 12.42 -5.60 14.53
N GLY A 11 11.08 -5.69 14.55
CA GLY A 11 10.21 -4.54 14.73
C GLY A 11 9.96 -3.68 13.48
N TYR A 12 10.48 -4.04 12.31
CA TYR A 12 10.24 -3.28 11.09
C TYR A 12 8.76 -3.16 10.73
N GLY A 13 7.96 -4.20 11.00
CA GLY A 13 6.51 -4.13 10.80
C GLY A 13 5.87 -3.00 11.62
N ARG A 14 6.30 -2.80 12.87
CA ARG A 14 5.83 -1.67 13.68
C ARG A 14 6.32 -0.33 13.13
N LYS A 15 7.59 -0.23 12.73
CA LYS A 15 8.16 0.99 12.12
C LYS A 15 7.36 1.43 10.89
N VAL A 16 6.95 0.48 10.02
CA VAL A 16 6.10 0.76 8.86
C VAL A 16 4.78 1.42 9.28
N PHE A 17 4.06 0.87 10.25
CA PHE A 17 2.78 1.43 10.68
C PHE A 17 2.92 2.75 11.45
N HIS A 18 3.98 2.93 12.21
CA HIS A 18 4.29 4.23 12.83
C HIS A 18 4.58 5.29 11.76
N LEU A 19 5.34 4.95 10.71
CA LEU A 19 5.57 5.86 9.59
C LEU A 19 4.26 6.22 8.88
N ILE A 20 3.34 5.27 8.70
CA ILE A 20 2.00 5.53 8.16
C ILE A 20 1.26 6.52 9.06
N ASN A 21 1.22 6.31 10.37
CA ASN A 21 0.61 7.26 11.30
C ASN A 21 1.19 8.66 11.12
N GLU A 22 2.52 8.81 11.10
CA GLU A 22 3.21 10.10 10.94
C GLU A 22 2.90 10.79 9.60
N THR A 23 2.84 10.02 8.52
CA THR A 23 2.68 10.60 7.18
C THR A 23 1.24 10.91 6.83
N PHE A 24 0.27 10.23 7.45
CA PHE A 24 -1.16 10.34 7.16
C PHE A 24 -1.95 11.16 8.19
N LYS A 25 -1.38 11.49 9.37
CA LYS A 25 -2.07 12.22 10.44
C LYS A 25 -2.69 13.57 10.03
N TYR A 26 -2.19 14.15 8.94
CA TYR A 26 -2.69 15.42 8.41
C TYR A 26 -3.85 15.25 7.41
N LEU A 27 -4.17 14.03 7.04
CA LEU A 27 -5.25 13.77 6.09
C LEU A 27 -6.60 13.80 6.81
N TYR A 28 -7.57 14.47 6.20
CA TYR A 28 -8.94 14.52 6.72
C TYR A 28 -9.50 13.11 6.92
N GLY A 29 -10.07 12.86 8.10
CA GLY A 29 -10.68 11.57 8.43
C GLY A 29 -9.71 10.45 8.75
N PHE A 30 -8.40 10.69 8.74
CA PHE A 30 -7.44 9.71 9.22
C PHE A 30 -7.50 9.60 10.75
N SER A 31 -7.44 8.39 11.25
CA SER A 31 -7.34 8.09 12.67
C SER A 31 -6.08 7.26 12.91
N GLU A 32 -5.24 7.75 13.80
CA GLU A 32 -3.98 7.06 14.11
C GLU A 32 -4.24 5.67 14.70
N LEU A 33 -3.45 4.71 14.25
CA LEU A 33 -3.48 3.35 14.77
C LEU A 33 -2.78 3.32 16.12
N THR A 34 -3.45 2.74 17.10
CA THR A 34 -2.84 2.45 18.39
C THR A 34 -1.83 1.30 18.30
N ASP A 35 -0.89 1.21 19.25
CA ASP A 35 0.10 0.12 19.27
C ASP A 35 -0.54 -1.27 19.26
N LYS A 36 -1.68 -1.44 19.96
CA LYS A 36 -2.43 -2.71 19.95
C LYS A 36 -2.98 -3.07 18.58
N GLN A 37 -3.46 -2.07 17.82
CA GLN A 37 -3.94 -2.26 16.45
C GLN A 37 -2.77 -2.54 15.51
N ILE A 38 -1.64 -1.83 15.68
CA ILE A 38 -0.42 -2.07 14.93
C ILE A 38 0.05 -3.51 15.12
N ASP A 39 0.15 -3.98 16.36
CA ASP A 39 0.55 -5.37 16.67
C ASP A 39 -0.40 -6.40 16.05
N LEU A 40 -1.69 -6.12 16.07
CA LEU A 40 -2.68 -6.97 15.45
C LEU A 40 -2.48 -7.02 13.93
N TYR A 41 -2.29 -5.88 13.27
CA TYR A 41 -2.12 -5.79 11.83
C TYR A 41 -0.81 -6.43 11.36
N VAL A 42 0.29 -6.20 12.09
CA VAL A 42 1.57 -6.88 11.83
C VAL A 42 1.39 -8.39 11.86
N LYS A 43 0.69 -8.92 12.88
CA LYS A 43 0.43 -10.36 13.03
C LYS A 43 -0.49 -10.93 11.96
N MET A 44 -1.52 -10.17 11.55
CA MET A 44 -2.56 -10.65 10.64
C MET A 44 -2.16 -10.57 9.17
N TYR A 45 -1.48 -9.51 8.76
CA TYR A 45 -1.28 -9.22 7.34
C TYR A 45 0.14 -9.50 6.86
N LEU A 46 1.17 -9.11 7.60
CA LEU A 46 2.55 -9.20 7.11
C LEU A 46 3.06 -10.64 6.90
N PRO A 47 2.62 -11.68 7.63
CA PRO A 47 3.04 -13.05 7.33
C PRO A 47 2.60 -13.55 5.94
N TYR A 48 1.54 -12.97 5.39
CA TYR A 48 0.96 -13.38 4.10
C TYR A 48 1.28 -12.40 2.97
N ALA A 49 1.81 -11.22 3.29
CA ALA A 49 2.17 -10.20 2.32
C ALA A 49 3.41 -10.62 1.51
N ASP A 50 3.43 -10.26 0.23
CA ASP A 50 4.65 -10.29 -0.55
C ASP A 50 5.46 -9.03 -0.25
N LEU A 51 6.55 -9.19 0.50
CA LEU A 51 7.38 -8.06 0.94
C LEU A 51 8.11 -7.35 -0.21
N ARG A 52 8.22 -7.99 -1.38
CA ARG A 52 8.74 -7.32 -2.59
C ARG A 52 7.82 -6.18 -3.06
N LEU A 53 6.52 -6.28 -2.73
CA LEU A 53 5.50 -5.28 -3.05
C LEU A 53 5.35 -4.20 -1.94
N ILE A 54 6.19 -4.26 -0.90
CA ILE A 54 6.18 -3.30 0.23
C ILE A 54 7.59 -2.69 0.36
N PRO A 55 7.99 -1.79 -0.56
CA PRO A 55 9.25 -1.10 -0.46
C PRO A 55 9.29 -0.16 0.74
N VAL A 56 10.45 -0.10 1.38
CA VAL A 56 10.78 0.92 2.38
C VAL A 56 11.98 1.71 1.90
N VAL A 57 12.03 2.98 2.27
CA VAL A 57 13.17 3.87 2.01
C VAL A 57 13.74 4.31 3.34
N GLU A 58 15.05 4.17 3.48
CA GLU A 58 15.80 4.55 4.67
C GLU A 58 16.80 5.64 4.33
N ASP A 59 17.06 6.55 5.26
CA ASP A 59 18.14 7.52 5.16
C ASP A 59 19.43 6.92 5.72
N TRP A 60 20.36 6.61 4.84
CA TRP A 60 21.67 6.02 5.21
C TRP A 60 22.66 7.04 5.79
N ASN A 61 22.35 8.34 5.73
CA ASN A 61 23.12 9.35 6.45
C ASN A 61 22.70 9.48 7.91
N ASP A 62 21.52 8.93 8.27
CA ASP A 62 21.07 8.83 9.66
C ASP A 62 21.76 7.62 10.33
N PRO A 63 22.42 7.80 11.52
CA PRO A 63 23.11 6.71 12.21
C PRO A 63 22.21 5.50 12.55
N GLU A 64 20.91 5.73 12.71
CA GLU A 64 19.92 4.69 13.01
C GLU A 64 19.23 4.15 11.75
N HIS A 65 19.66 4.58 10.55
CA HIS A 65 19.01 4.25 9.29
C HIS A 65 17.52 4.50 9.33
N LYS A 66 17.15 5.75 9.65
CA LYS A 66 15.77 6.17 9.84
C LYS A 66 14.93 5.81 8.61
N MET A 67 13.82 5.08 8.83
CA MET A 67 12.85 4.82 7.79
C MET A 67 12.11 6.11 7.45
N ILE A 68 12.19 6.56 6.19
CA ILE A 68 11.69 7.85 5.72
C ILE A 68 10.54 7.73 4.74
N GLY A 69 10.33 6.55 4.19
CA GLY A 69 9.26 6.29 3.23
C GLY A 69 8.84 4.83 3.20
N VAL A 70 7.58 4.59 2.86
CA VAL A 70 7.02 3.26 2.63
C VAL A 70 5.96 3.30 1.54
N GLY A 71 5.94 2.26 0.70
CA GLY A 71 4.86 1.96 -0.20
C GLY A 71 4.21 0.63 0.18
N ILE A 72 2.89 0.54 0.14
CA ILE A 72 2.16 -0.72 0.32
C ILE A 72 1.36 -0.96 -0.94
N THR A 73 1.66 -2.03 -1.64
CA THR A 73 0.93 -2.45 -2.83
C THR A 73 0.60 -3.93 -2.75
N LEU A 74 -0.51 -4.33 -3.34
CA LEU A 74 -1.02 -5.70 -3.26
C LEU A 74 -1.60 -6.13 -4.60
N PRO A 75 -1.54 -7.42 -4.97
CA PRO A 75 -2.28 -7.94 -6.10
C PRO A 75 -3.77 -7.69 -5.92
N SER A 76 -4.44 -7.09 -6.91
CA SER A 76 -5.87 -6.77 -6.79
C SER A 76 -6.72 -8.02 -6.57
N LEU A 77 -7.58 -7.94 -5.57
CA LEU A 77 -8.55 -8.98 -5.24
C LEU A 77 -9.91 -8.76 -5.93
N SER A 78 -10.10 -7.65 -6.64
CA SER A 78 -11.39 -7.26 -7.22
C SER A 78 -12.00 -8.36 -8.08
N HIS A 79 -11.26 -8.91 -9.03
CA HIS A 79 -11.74 -10.00 -9.89
C HIS A 79 -11.91 -11.32 -9.14
N ALA A 80 -11.08 -11.59 -8.15
CA ALA A 80 -11.22 -12.79 -7.32
C ALA A 80 -12.49 -12.74 -6.49
N MET A 81 -12.78 -11.59 -5.88
CA MET A 81 -13.99 -11.37 -5.09
C MET A 81 -15.27 -11.40 -5.93
N GLN A 82 -15.24 -10.90 -7.17
CA GLN A 82 -16.37 -11.01 -8.10
C GLN A 82 -16.76 -12.48 -8.40
N LYS A 83 -15.76 -13.37 -8.41
CA LYS A 83 -15.98 -14.82 -8.63
C LYS A 83 -16.50 -15.54 -7.37
N CYS A 84 -16.44 -14.89 -6.20
CA CYS A 84 -17.00 -15.44 -4.97
C CYS A 84 -18.52 -15.27 -4.98
N ARG A 85 -19.28 -16.38 -5.06
CA ARG A 85 -20.75 -16.36 -5.04
C ARG A 85 -21.28 -15.64 -3.80
N ARG A 86 -21.94 -14.50 -3.97
CA ARG A 86 -22.49 -13.67 -2.88
C ARG A 86 -21.44 -13.28 -1.81
N GLY A 87 -20.17 -13.09 -2.22
CA GLY A 87 -19.07 -12.77 -1.31
C GLY A 87 -18.60 -13.92 -0.40
N ARG A 88 -19.07 -15.17 -0.63
CA ARG A 88 -18.70 -16.32 0.21
C ARG A 88 -17.36 -16.92 -0.22
N LEU A 89 -16.46 -17.08 0.74
CA LEU A 89 -15.17 -17.74 0.50
C LEU A 89 -15.31 -19.26 0.35
N PHE A 90 -16.29 -19.88 1.04
CA PHE A 90 -16.51 -21.32 0.98
C PHE A 90 -17.76 -21.65 0.13
N PRO A 91 -17.73 -22.78 -0.63
CA PRO A 91 -16.67 -23.81 -0.67
C PRO A 91 -15.47 -23.47 -1.59
N PHE A 92 -15.61 -22.62 -2.63
CA PHE A 92 -14.57 -22.46 -3.66
C PHE A 92 -14.04 -21.02 -3.81
N GLY A 93 -14.66 -20.03 -3.17
CA GLY A 93 -14.25 -18.62 -3.28
C GLY A 93 -12.82 -18.36 -2.81
N TRP A 94 -12.39 -19.05 -1.73
CA TRP A 94 -11.03 -18.95 -1.19
C TRP A 94 -9.95 -19.29 -2.23
N TRP A 95 -10.24 -20.19 -3.17
CA TRP A 95 -9.30 -20.56 -4.22
C TRP A 95 -8.99 -19.41 -5.17
N HIS A 96 -9.99 -18.62 -5.53
CA HIS A 96 -9.80 -17.43 -6.38
C HIS A 96 -8.95 -16.37 -5.66
N VAL A 97 -9.19 -16.15 -4.37
CA VAL A 97 -8.41 -15.23 -3.54
C VAL A 97 -6.97 -15.72 -3.39
N LEU A 98 -6.77 -17.00 -3.10
CA LEU A 98 -5.44 -17.58 -2.96
C LEU A 98 -4.64 -17.47 -4.26
N ARG A 99 -5.28 -17.72 -5.42
CA ARG A 99 -4.63 -17.57 -6.72
C ARG A 99 -4.17 -16.13 -7.00
N ALA A 100 -4.96 -15.15 -6.63
CA ALA A 100 -4.59 -13.74 -6.79
C ALA A 100 -3.42 -13.36 -5.88
N LEU A 101 -3.48 -13.73 -4.59
CA LEU A 101 -2.46 -13.34 -3.61
C LEU A 101 -1.14 -14.10 -3.75
N LYS A 102 -1.20 -15.44 -3.90
CA LYS A 102 0.01 -16.27 -3.86
C LYS A 102 0.67 -16.45 -5.21
N TRP A 103 -0.12 -16.52 -6.27
CA TRP A 103 0.38 -16.74 -7.64
C TRP A 103 0.19 -15.53 -8.54
N HIS A 104 -0.16 -14.36 -7.98
CA HIS A 104 -0.34 -13.10 -8.70
C HIS A 104 -1.21 -13.24 -9.97
N LYS A 105 -2.27 -14.11 -9.91
CA LYS A 105 -3.15 -14.37 -11.05
C LYS A 105 -4.22 -13.28 -11.19
N THR A 106 -3.75 -12.07 -11.33
CA THR A 106 -4.47 -10.84 -11.65
C THR A 106 -3.53 -9.98 -12.50
N ASN A 107 -4.07 -9.15 -13.36
CA ASN A 107 -3.28 -8.18 -14.14
C ASN A 107 -3.32 -6.77 -13.54
N ILE A 108 -3.86 -6.63 -12.32
CA ILE A 108 -3.98 -5.35 -11.62
C ILE A 108 -3.24 -5.44 -10.29
N VAL A 109 -2.44 -4.43 -9.98
CA VAL A 109 -1.90 -4.18 -8.64
C VAL A 109 -2.64 -3.01 -8.01
N ASP A 110 -3.11 -3.17 -6.77
CA ASP A 110 -3.72 -2.11 -5.99
C ASP A 110 -2.62 -1.33 -5.25
N LEU A 111 -2.57 -0.02 -5.46
CA LEU A 111 -1.65 0.91 -4.80
C LEU A 111 -2.35 1.43 -3.54
N GLU A 112 -2.14 0.73 -2.41
CA GLU A 112 -2.93 0.96 -1.20
C GLU A 112 -2.50 2.23 -0.46
N MET A 113 -1.21 2.37 -0.20
CA MET A 113 -0.66 3.48 0.58
C MET A 113 0.73 3.84 0.08
N ILE A 114 1.04 5.13 0.07
CA ILE A 114 2.39 5.64 -0.11
C ILE A 114 2.59 6.78 0.89
N GLY A 115 3.59 6.65 1.73
CA GLY A 115 3.91 7.65 2.75
C GLY A 115 5.39 8.00 2.72
N VAL A 116 5.68 9.31 2.74
CA VAL A 116 7.03 9.85 2.89
C VAL A 116 6.98 10.94 3.94
N LEU A 117 7.92 10.92 4.88
CA LEU A 117 8.03 11.94 5.92
C LEU A 117 8.09 13.34 5.29
N PRO A 118 7.42 14.34 5.89
CA PRO A 118 7.31 15.68 5.30
C PRO A 118 8.65 16.29 4.90
N GLU A 119 9.69 16.12 5.71
CA GLU A 119 11.03 16.65 5.50
C GLU A 119 11.81 15.97 4.36
N TYR A 120 11.32 14.82 3.89
CA TYR A 120 11.90 14.05 2.76
C TYR A 120 11.03 14.09 1.50
N ARG A 121 9.90 14.78 1.54
CA ARG A 121 9.09 15.01 0.34
C ARG A 121 9.88 15.81 -0.70
N ALA A 122 9.59 15.58 -1.97
CA ALA A 122 10.33 16.17 -3.11
C ALA A 122 11.83 15.82 -3.20
N LYS A 123 12.35 14.91 -2.37
CA LYS A 123 13.74 14.42 -2.43
C LYS A 123 13.89 13.10 -3.20
N GLY A 124 12.87 12.70 -3.96
CA GLY A 124 12.92 11.52 -4.83
C GLY A 124 12.56 10.18 -4.17
N ALA A 125 12.15 10.14 -2.88
CA ALA A 125 11.79 8.89 -2.20
C ALA A 125 10.66 8.14 -2.93
N ASN A 126 9.64 8.84 -3.43
CA ASN A 126 8.58 8.23 -4.23
C ASN A 126 9.13 7.62 -5.53
N ALA A 127 10.01 8.33 -6.22
CA ALA A 127 10.62 7.85 -7.46
C ALA A 127 11.45 6.57 -7.22
N LEU A 128 12.18 6.51 -6.10
CA LEU A 128 12.92 5.29 -5.71
C LEU A 128 11.99 4.10 -5.47
N MET A 129 10.86 4.32 -4.80
CA MET A 129 9.87 3.25 -4.59
C MET A 129 9.28 2.75 -5.91
N PHE A 130 8.88 3.63 -6.83
CA PHE A 130 8.39 3.22 -8.14
C PHE A 130 9.47 2.57 -9.00
N ALA A 131 10.69 3.09 -8.99
CA ALA A 131 11.82 2.48 -9.71
C ALA A 131 12.09 1.03 -9.23
N HIS A 132 11.84 0.75 -7.95
CA HIS A 132 11.92 -0.59 -7.40
C HIS A 132 10.71 -1.46 -7.78
N LEU A 133 9.49 -0.91 -7.71
CA LEU A 133 8.24 -1.65 -7.89
C LEU A 133 7.94 -1.98 -9.35
N ILE A 134 8.21 -1.06 -10.29
CA ILE A 134 7.85 -1.24 -11.70
C ILE A 134 8.44 -2.53 -12.31
N PRO A 135 9.72 -2.85 -12.13
CA PRO A 135 10.28 -4.12 -12.62
C PRO A 135 9.59 -5.36 -12.01
N ILE A 136 9.21 -5.28 -10.73
CA ILE A 136 8.51 -6.36 -10.03
C ILE A 136 7.09 -6.53 -10.58
N TYR A 137 6.39 -5.42 -10.86
CA TYR A 137 5.07 -5.46 -11.48
C TYR A 137 5.11 -6.12 -12.86
N GLN A 138 6.14 -5.80 -13.65
CA GLN A 138 6.35 -6.42 -14.96
C GLN A 138 6.66 -7.92 -14.83
N GLU A 139 7.51 -8.31 -13.89
CA GLU A 139 7.83 -9.72 -13.60
C GLU A 139 6.57 -10.52 -13.22
N TYR A 140 5.67 -9.91 -12.44
CA TYR A 140 4.42 -10.54 -12.00
C TYR A 140 3.31 -10.49 -13.06
N GLY A 141 3.51 -9.77 -14.16
CA GLY A 141 2.55 -9.63 -15.24
C GLY A 141 1.39 -8.67 -14.92
N PHE A 142 1.61 -7.71 -14.02
CA PHE A 142 0.65 -6.63 -13.83
C PHE A 142 0.71 -5.64 -15.00
N GLU A 143 -0.44 -5.34 -15.56
CA GLU A 143 -0.62 -4.40 -16.68
C GLU A 143 -1.13 -3.04 -16.19
N TRP A 144 -1.82 -3.04 -15.07
CA TRP A 144 -2.48 -1.87 -14.49
C TRP A 144 -2.16 -1.71 -13.02
N GLY A 145 -1.91 -0.46 -12.61
CA GLY A 145 -1.91 -0.04 -11.23
C GLY A 145 -3.20 0.72 -10.91
N GLU A 146 -3.98 0.28 -9.95
CA GLU A 146 -5.16 1.00 -9.48
C GLU A 146 -4.84 1.71 -8.16
N SER A 147 -4.86 3.05 -8.15
CA SER A 147 -4.74 3.80 -6.91
C SER A 147 -6.03 3.70 -6.11
N GLN A 148 -5.91 3.67 -4.80
CA GLN A 148 -7.06 3.77 -3.90
C GLN A 148 -7.66 5.17 -3.93
N VAL A 149 -8.76 5.36 -3.21
CA VAL A 149 -9.48 6.63 -3.19
C VAL A 149 -8.60 7.75 -2.65
N GLU A 150 -8.28 8.70 -3.49
CA GLU A 150 -7.52 9.90 -3.17
C GLU A 150 -8.47 11.09 -2.96
N MET A 151 -8.17 11.91 -1.97
CA MET A 151 -8.92 13.14 -1.75
C MET A 151 -8.61 14.17 -2.85
N GLU A 152 -9.62 14.86 -3.34
CA GLU A 152 -9.45 15.94 -4.33
C GLU A 152 -8.50 17.05 -3.85
N THR A 153 -8.35 17.21 -2.55
CA THR A 153 -7.47 18.19 -1.91
C THR A 153 -6.06 17.68 -1.62
N ASN A 154 -5.78 16.41 -1.88
CA ASN A 154 -4.45 15.84 -1.67
C ASN A 154 -3.57 16.02 -2.91
N GLU A 155 -3.19 17.28 -3.18
CA GLU A 155 -2.36 17.65 -4.34
C GLU A 155 -1.01 16.91 -4.36
N GLY A 156 -0.44 16.63 -3.18
CA GLY A 156 0.85 15.92 -3.08
C GLY A 156 0.84 14.53 -3.71
N VAL A 157 -0.27 13.80 -3.56
CA VAL A 157 -0.43 12.48 -4.18
C VAL A 157 -0.85 12.64 -5.65
N GLN A 158 -1.78 13.55 -5.95
CA GLN A 158 -2.26 13.74 -7.33
C GLN A 158 -1.16 14.20 -8.29
N ASN A 159 -0.25 15.05 -7.82
CA ASN A 159 0.85 15.55 -8.65
C ASN A 159 1.87 14.47 -9.04
N GLN A 160 1.98 13.37 -8.30
CA GLN A 160 2.89 12.29 -8.70
C GLN A 160 2.43 11.56 -9.96
N TRP A 161 1.12 11.54 -10.24
CA TRP A 161 0.56 10.85 -11.39
C TRP A 161 0.83 11.55 -12.73
N GLN A 162 1.25 12.84 -12.73
CA GLN A 162 1.58 13.57 -13.96
C GLN A 162 2.75 12.97 -14.75
N TYR A 163 3.58 12.16 -14.11
CA TYR A 163 4.73 11.49 -14.72
C TYR A 163 4.40 10.10 -15.29
N LEU A 164 3.17 9.65 -15.15
CA LEU A 164 2.70 8.34 -15.58
C LEU A 164 1.47 8.51 -16.49
N GLU A 165 1.27 7.55 -17.39
CA GLU A 165 0.03 7.48 -18.16
C GLU A 165 -1.11 7.04 -17.23
N THR A 166 -2.07 7.91 -16.98
CA THR A 166 -3.13 7.68 -15.99
C THR A 166 -4.51 7.98 -16.54
N ILE A 167 -5.50 7.20 -16.08
CA ILE A 167 -6.91 7.37 -16.41
C ILE A 167 -7.70 7.54 -15.11
N ARG A 168 -8.30 8.70 -14.93
CA ARG A 168 -9.23 8.92 -13.80
C ARG A 168 -10.58 8.30 -14.13
N HIS A 169 -10.85 7.08 -13.67
CA HIS A 169 -12.04 6.32 -14.04
C HIS A 169 -13.10 6.21 -12.95
N LYS A 170 -12.80 6.58 -11.71
CA LYS A 170 -13.74 6.53 -10.59
C LYS A 170 -13.73 7.84 -9.80
N ARG A 171 -14.90 8.31 -9.40
CA ARG A 171 -15.06 9.46 -8.49
C ARG A 171 -16.15 9.13 -7.47
N ARG A 172 -15.89 9.44 -6.20
CA ARG A 172 -16.85 9.29 -5.11
C ARG A 172 -16.97 10.61 -4.36
N ARG A 173 -18.16 10.94 -3.88
CA ARG A 173 -18.41 12.09 -3.01
C ARG A 173 -19.27 11.69 -1.85
N CYS A 174 -18.91 12.17 -0.65
CA CYS A 174 -19.75 12.09 0.53
C CYS A 174 -20.45 13.44 0.70
N TYR A 175 -21.74 13.39 0.95
CA TYR A 175 -22.56 14.58 1.20
C TYR A 175 -23.04 14.56 2.64
N ARG A 176 -23.05 15.72 3.30
CA ARG A 176 -23.65 15.94 4.61
C ARG A 176 -24.92 16.78 4.41
N LYS A 177 -25.99 16.41 5.10
CA LYS A 177 -27.21 17.20 5.24
C LYS A 177 -27.43 17.44 6.71
N ASP A 178 -27.59 18.70 7.11
CA ASP A 178 -28.07 19.04 8.44
C ASP A 178 -29.58 18.79 8.49
N ILE A 179 -30.03 18.10 9.55
CA ILE A 179 -31.43 17.67 9.76
C ILE A 179 -32.04 18.59 10.80
#